data_1e4e66701afff5fb75d466192dcf36d3
#
_entry.id   1e4e66701afff5fb75d466192dcf36d3
#
_cell.length_a   1.000
_cell.length_b   1.000
_cell.length_c   1.000
_cell.angle_alpha   90.00
_cell.angle_beta   90.00
_cell.angle_gamma   90.00
#
_symmetry.space_group_name_H-M   'P 1'
#
loop_
_entity.id
_entity.type
_entity.pdbx_description
1 polymer ?
#
loop_
_entity_poly.entity_id
_entity_poly.type
_entity_poly.pdbx_seq_one_letter_code
_entity_poly.pdbx_strand_id
1 'polypeptide(L)'
;MKTWFITGASRGFGRQWAEAALERGDAVAATARDPQTLKALTDGYGDAILPIRLDVTDRDGCFASVTRAAEHFGRLDVVINNAGYGHFGMVEELTENDLRTQLETNFFGAAWITQAALPIMRAQGSGHIVQVSSLGGITAFPGLSAYHASKWALEGFTQSLAAEAAGFGIDVTLIEPGGYTTDWIGPSAHRSPHDPAYAGLRETLSRAWADRPGDPAATRQAILAIVDAAEPPLRVFLGRSPLDVATRDYQSRLATWNDWQPLSAAAHGP
;
A
#
# COMPACT_ATOMS: atom_id res chain seq x y z
N MET A 1 -15.54 5.63 18.31
CA MET A 1 -15.45 4.28 17.70
C MET A 1 -15.51 4.48 16.19
N LYS A 2 -14.51 4.03 15.46
CA LYS A 2 -14.43 4.06 13.97
C LYS A 2 -14.62 2.65 13.41
N THR A 3 -15.08 2.54 12.18
CA THR A 3 -15.18 1.29 11.43
C THR A 3 -14.10 1.24 10.38
N TRP A 4 -13.26 0.21 10.45
CA TRP A 4 -12.13 -0.01 9.55
C TRP A 4 -12.40 -1.16 8.59
N PHE A 5 -11.99 -1.00 7.34
CA PHE A 5 -11.90 -2.08 6.36
C PHE A 5 -10.42 -2.26 5.98
N ILE A 6 -9.86 -3.44 6.25
CA ILE A 6 -8.41 -3.67 6.06
C ILE A 6 -8.20 -4.86 5.14
N THR A 7 -7.54 -4.63 3.99
CA THR A 7 -7.17 -5.72 3.10
C THR A 7 -5.86 -6.38 3.52
N GLY A 8 -5.79 -7.73 3.42
CA GLY A 8 -4.59 -8.48 3.77
C GLY A 8 -4.25 -8.42 5.27
N ALA A 9 -5.27 -8.56 6.14
CA ALA A 9 -5.15 -8.44 7.59
C ALA A 9 -4.61 -9.70 8.30
N SER A 10 -4.20 -10.75 7.58
CA SER A 10 -3.73 -11.99 8.20
C SER A 10 -2.33 -11.90 8.81
N ARG A 11 -1.49 -10.97 8.37
CA ARG A 11 -0.08 -10.80 8.76
C ARG A 11 0.46 -9.40 8.47
N GLY A 12 1.72 -9.15 8.85
CA GLY A 12 2.42 -7.90 8.58
C GLY A 12 1.69 -6.66 9.10
N PHE A 13 1.76 -5.57 8.35
CA PHE A 13 1.12 -4.30 8.73
C PHE A 13 -0.40 -4.45 8.92
N GLY A 14 -1.10 -5.12 7.99
CA GLY A 14 -2.55 -5.26 8.07
C GLY A 14 -2.99 -5.93 9.36
N ARG A 15 -2.25 -6.94 9.85
CA ARG A 15 -2.50 -7.60 11.14
C ARG A 15 -2.25 -6.63 12.30
N GLN A 16 -1.11 -5.93 12.30
CA GLN A 16 -0.73 -5.01 13.37
C GLN A 16 -1.71 -3.85 13.48
N TRP A 17 -2.21 -3.34 12.36
CA TRP A 17 -3.15 -2.23 12.34
C TRP A 17 -4.57 -2.67 12.69
N ALA A 18 -4.99 -3.89 12.31
CA ALA A 18 -6.25 -4.46 12.77
C ALA A 18 -6.26 -4.63 14.29
N GLU A 19 -5.18 -5.18 14.87
CA GLU A 19 -5.03 -5.30 16.32
C GLU A 19 -5.05 -3.93 17.01
N ALA A 20 -4.32 -2.94 16.50
CA ALA A 20 -4.29 -1.60 17.08
C ALA A 20 -5.66 -0.92 17.08
N ALA A 21 -6.45 -1.07 16.00
CA ALA A 21 -7.81 -0.55 15.94
C ALA A 21 -8.74 -1.26 16.92
N LEU A 22 -8.69 -2.59 16.99
CA LEU A 22 -9.51 -3.40 17.91
C LEU A 22 -9.15 -3.15 19.38
N GLU A 23 -7.87 -3.06 19.74
CA GLU A 23 -7.38 -2.74 21.08
C GLU A 23 -7.86 -1.35 21.55
N ARG A 24 -8.01 -0.41 20.60
CA ARG A 24 -8.57 0.93 20.88
C ARG A 24 -10.08 0.94 21.05
N GLY A 25 -10.77 -0.15 20.74
CA GLY A 25 -12.24 -0.26 20.80
C GLY A 25 -12.95 0.13 19.50
N ASP A 26 -12.26 0.14 18.38
CA ASP A 26 -12.85 0.31 17.05
C ASP A 26 -13.36 -1.02 16.47
N ALA A 27 -14.20 -0.96 15.44
CA ALA A 27 -14.66 -2.12 14.69
C ALA A 27 -13.82 -2.34 13.42
N VAL A 28 -13.55 -3.61 13.08
CA VAL A 28 -12.68 -3.95 11.94
C VAL A 28 -13.32 -5.02 11.06
N ALA A 29 -13.54 -4.70 9.79
CA ALA A 29 -13.73 -5.69 8.74
C ALA A 29 -12.34 -6.10 8.22
N ALA A 30 -11.87 -7.26 8.65
CA ALA A 30 -10.56 -7.79 8.31
C ALA A 30 -10.68 -8.78 7.15
N THR A 31 -9.90 -8.59 6.06
CA THR A 31 -9.97 -9.49 4.92
C THR A 31 -8.70 -10.32 4.76
N ALA A 32 -8.90 -11.56 4.34
CA ALA A 32 -7.83 -12.49 3.96
C ALA A 32 -8.34 -13.48 2.91
N ARG A 33 -7.44 -14.06 2.10
CA ARG A 33 -7.79 -15.15 1.16
C ARG A 33 -8.27 -16.40 1.90
N ASP A 34 -7.67 -16.67 3.06
CA ASP A 34 -8.10 -17.70 3.99
C ASP A 34 -8.52 -17.06 5.32
N PRO A 35 -9.84 -16.99 5.64
CA PRO A 35 -10.34 -16.41 6.89
C PRO A 35 -9.89 -17.15 8.14
N GLN A 36 -9.47 -18.41 8.06
CA GLN A 36 -8.95 -19.15 9.22
C GLN A 36 -7.69 -18.49 9.79
N THR A 37 -6.93 -17.76 8.96
CA THR A 37 -5.77 -16.99 9.41
C THR A 37 -6.12 -15.79 10.31
N LEU A 38 -7.41 -15.41 10.36
CA LEU A 38 -7.94 -14.36 11.22
C LEU A 38 -8.53 -14.89 12.54
N LYS A 39 -8.55 -16.24 12.73
CA LYS A 39 -9.23 -16.87 13.87
C LYS A 39 -8.79 -16.31 15.22
N ALA A 40 -7.51 -16.06 15.43
CA ALA A 40 -7.02 -15.50 16.69
C ALA A 40 -7.56 -14.09 16.97
N LEU A 41 -7.83 -13.29 15.91
CA LEU A 41 -8.49 -11.99 16.07
C LEU A 41 -9.98 -12.18 16.41
N THR A 42 -10.68 -13.07 15.70
CA THR A 42 -12.11 -13.30 15.97
C THR A 42 -12.36 -13.87 17.34
N ASP A 43 -11.51 -14.78 17.82
CA ASP A 43 -11.61 -15.34 19.17
C ASP A 43 -11.33 -14.27 20.25
N GLY A 44 -10.47 -13.29 19.97
CA GLY A 44 -10.09 -12.26 20.94
C GLY A 44 -11.03 -11.06 21.01
N TYR A 45 -11.70 -10.72 19.91
CA TYR A 45 -12.46 -9.46 19.81
C TYR A 45 -13.96 -9.62 19.49
N GLY A 46 -14.43 -10.86 19.28
CA GLY A 46 -15.87 -11.15 19.12
C GLY A 46 -16.54 -10.29 18.04
N ASP A 47 -17.62 -9.61 18.40
CA ASP A 47 -18.44 -8.82 17.47
C ASP A 47 -17.76 -7.54 16.94
N ALA A 48 -16.63 -7.14 17.53
CA ALA A 48 -15.86 -6.00 17.04
C ALA A 48 -15.10 -6.30 15.73
N ILE A 49 -14.99 -7.57 15.32
CA ILE A 49 -14.32 -7.97 14.09
C ILE A 49 -15.24 -8.77 13.17
N LEU A 50 -15.28 -8.37 11.90
CA LEU A 50 -15.92 -9.11 10.81
C LEU A 50 -14.84 -9.72 9.91
N PRO A 51 -14.59 -11.04 9.97
CA PRO A 51 -13.67 -11.69 9.04
C PRO A 51 -14.35 -11.86 7.67
N ILE A 52 -13.67 -11.46 6.61
CA ILE A 52 -14.17 -11.57 5.24
C ILE A 52 -13.16 -12.33 4.39
N ARG A 53 -13.61 -13.36 3.66
CA ARG A 53 -12.81 -13.97 2.62
C ARG A 53 -12.75 -13.04 1.42
N LEU A 54 -11.54 -12.66 1.01
CA LEU A 54 -11.32 -11.79 -0.15
C LEU A 54 -9.99 -12.10 -0.82
N ASP A 55 -10.04 -12.32 -2.13
CA ASP A 55 -8.92 -12.11 -3.03
C ASP A 55 -9.15 -10.74 -3.72
N VAL A 56 -8.21 -9.80 -3.55
CA VAL A 56 -8.37 -8.44 -4.09
C VAL A 56 -8.30 -8.38 -5.61
N THR A 57 -7.89 -9.46 -6.28
CA THR A 57 -7.94 -9.58 -7.74
C THR A 57 -9.34 -9.89 -8.27
N ASP A 58 -10.27 -10.31 -7.41
CA ASP A 58 -11.69 -10.47 -7.71
C ASP A 58 -12.42 -9.14 -7.50
N ARG A 59 -12.68 -8.42 -8.60
CA ARG A 59 -13.34 -7.11 -8.57
C ARG A 59 -14.71 -7.18 -7.90
N ASP A 60 -15.54 -8.13 -8.28
CA ASP A 60 -16.91 -8.23 -7.74
C ASP A 60 -16.88 -8.63 -6.26
N GLY A 61 -15.94 -9.49 -5.87
CA GLY A 61 -15.64 -9.81 -4.47
C GLY A 61 -15.20 -8.60 -3.67
N CYS A 62 -14.42 -7.68 -4.24
CA CYS A 62 -14.04 -6.42 -3.60
C CYS A 62 -15.26 -5.55 -3.28
N PHE A 63 -16.13 -5.32 -4.27
CA PHE A 63 -17.36 -4.53 -4.09
C PHE A 63 -18.29 -5.16 -3.05
N ALA A 64 -18.55 -6.46 -3.15
CA ALA A 64 -19.39 -7.19 -2.20
C ALA A 64 -18.83 -7.14 -0.76
N SER A 65 -17.51 -7.24 -0.61
CA SER A 65 -16.85 -7.21 0.70
C SER A 65 -16.96 -5.85 1.37
N VAL A 66 -16.77 -4.75 0.64
CA VAL A 66 -16.90 -3.38 1.15
C VAL A 66 -18.35 -3.09 1.54
N THR A 67 -19.31 -3.45 0.68
CA THR A 67 -20.74 -3.31 0.97
C THR A 67 -21.13 -4.08 2.23
N ARG A 68 -20.71 -5.35 2.35
CA ARG A 68 -20.97 -6.19 3.52
C ARG A 68 -20.42 -5.58 4.81
N ALA A 69 -19.22 -4.99 4.78
CA ALA A 69 -18.63 -4.33 5.94
C ALA A 69 -19.42 -3.10 6.37
N ALA A 70 -19.83 -2.26 5.41
CA ALA A 70 -20.63 -1.07 5.67
C ALA A 70 -22.03 -1.42 6.21
N GLU A 71 -22.68 -2.44 5.67
CA GLU A 71 -23.99 -2.93 6.15
C GLU A 71 -23.90 -3.51 7.56
N HIS A 72 -22.84 -4.29 7.85
CA HIS A 72 -22.65 -4.94 9.14
C HIS A 72 -22.42 -3.94 10.28
N PHE A 73 -21.61 -2.93 10.06
CA PHE A 73 -21.25 -1.94 11.09
C PHE A 73 -22.04 -0.61 10.98
N GLY A 74 -22.84 -0.45 9.93
CA GLY A 74 -23.65 0.74 9.68
C GLY A 74 -22.87 1.96 9.17
N ARG A 75 -21.53 1.87 9.02
CA ARG A 75 -20.64 2.93 8.54
C ARG A 75 -19.31 2.38 8.06
N LEU A 76 -18.54 3.22 7.37
CA LEU A 76 -17.20 2.91 6.91
C LEU A 76 -16.33 4.16 7.07
N ASP A 77 -15.45 4.20 8.09
CA ASP A 77 -14.65 5.38 8.40
C ASP A 77 -13.26 5.33 7.80
N VAL A 78 -12.63 4.15 7.82
CA VAL A 78 -11.24 3.97 7.38
C VAL A 78 -11.16 2.78 6.45
N VAL A 79 -10.58 2.97 5.27
CA VAL A 79 -10.25 1.88 4.34
C VAL A 79 -8.74 1.80 4.20
N ILE A 80 -8.17 0.65 4.52
CA ILE A 80 -6.73 0.39 4.35
C ILE A 80 -6.51 -0.62 3.24
N ASN A 81 -6.02 -0.17 2.11
CA ASN A 81 -5.56 -0.99 1.01
C ASN A 81 -4.12 -1.45 1.28
N ASN A 82 -4.00 -2.54 2.06
CA ASN A 82 -2.70 -3.08 2.46
C ASN A 82 -2.32 -4.36 1.71
N ALA A 83 -3.27 -5.10 1.16
CA ALA A 83 -2.96 -6.33 0.42
C ALA A 83 -1.97 -6.06 -0.72
N GLY A 84 -0.89 -6.84 -0.74
CA GLY A 84 0.16 -6.69 -1.73
C GLY A 84 1.32 -7.63 -1.47
N TYR A 85 2.18 -7.80 -2.48
CA TYR A 85 3.39 -8.61 -2.40
C TYR A 85 4.50 -8.00 -3.27
N GLY A 86 5.73 -8.49 -3.13
CA GLY A 86 6.86 -8.12 -3.96
C GLY A 86 7.25 -9.24 -4.93
N HIS A 87 7.49 -8.89 -6.20
CA HIS A 87 8.12 -9.78 -7.16
C HIS A 87 9.57 -9.33 -7.40
N PHE A 88 10.50 -10.23 -7.17
CA PHE A 88 11.94 -10.03 -7.33
C PHE A 88 12.40 -10.67 -8.65
N GLY A 89 12.94 -9.85 -9.54
CA GLY A 89 13.49 -10.26 -10.84
C GLY A 89 14.03 -9.05 -11.60
N MET A 90 15.08 -9.24 -12.38
CA MET A 90 15.52 -8.23 -13.36
C MET A 90 14.48 -8.14 -14.47
N VAL A 91 14.45 -7.03 -15.21
CA VAL A 91 13.41 -6.76 -16.21
C VAL A 91 13.26 -7.90 -17.21
N GLU A 92 14.35 -8.43 -17.74
CA GLU A 92 14.31 -9.52 -18.74
C GLU A 92 14.04 -10.91 -18.15
N GLU A 93 14.07 -11.06 -16.83
CA GLU A 93 13.70 -12.29 -16.15
C GLU A 93 12.20 -12.39 -15.84
N LEU A 94 11.46 -11.28 -16.00
CA LEU A 94 10.02 -11.23 -15.74
C LEU A 94 9.23 -11.76 -16.93
N THR A 95 8.28 -12.63 -16.64
CA THR A 95 7.27 -13.05 -17.61
C THR A 95 6.14 -12.01 -17.71
N GLU A 96 5.35 -12.07 -18.77
CA GLU A 96 4.13 -11.26 -18.90
C GLU A 96 3.19 -11.48 -17.71
N ASN A 97 3.05 -12.74 -17.27
CA ASN A 97 2.19 -13.09 -16.13
C ASN A 97 2.69 -12.45 -14.83
N ASP A 98 3.99 -12.37 -14.59
CA ASP A 98 4.58 -11.74 -13.40
C ASP A 98 4.23 -10.25 -13.34
N LEU A 99 4.35 -9.56 -14.47
CA LEU A 99 4.00 -8.14 -14.59
C LEU A 99 2.49 -7.91 -14.33
N ARG A 100 1.63 -8.72 -14.99
CA ARG A 100 0.18 -8.58 -14.85
C ARG A 100 -0.29 -8.88 -13.44
N THR A 101 0.10 -10.01 -12.86
CA THR A 101 -0.36 -10.40 -11.52
C THR A 101 0.15 -9.47 -10.42
N GLN A 102 1.34 -8.87 -10.60
CA GLN A 102 1.83 -7.84 -9.67
C GLN A 102 0.94 -6.59 -9.69
N LEU A 103 0.53 -6.14 -10.88
CA LEU A 103 -0.39 -5.00 -11.04
C LEU A 103 -1.80 -5.34 -10.55
N GLU A 104 -2.32 -6.52 -10.88
CA GLU A 104 -3.65 -6.96 -10.44
C GLU A 104 -3.80 -6.90 -8.93
N THR A 105 -2.81 -7.41 -8.19
CA THR A 105 -2.88 -7.40 -6.74
C THR A 105 -2.61 -6.02 -6.14
N ASN A 106 -1.47 -5.39 -6.51
CA ASN A 106 -0.96 -4.22 -5.79
C ASN A 106 -1.64 -2.91 -6.20
N PHE A 107 -2.19 -2.84 -7.42
CA PHE A 107 -2.81 -1.65 -7.95
C PHE A 107 -4.31 -1.85 -8.19
N PHE A 108 -4.72 -2.78 -9.04
CA PHE A 108 -6.15 -2.94 -9.36
C PHE A 108 -6.97 -3.35 -8.14
N GLY A 109 -6.45 -4.24 -7.28
CA GLY A 109 -7.12 -4.60 -6.04
C GLY A 109 -7.41 -3.38 -5.14
N ALA A 110 -6.43 -2.50 -4.96
CA ALA A 110 -6.61 -1.25 -4.22
C ALA A 110 -7.59 -0.29 -4.92
N ALA A 111 -7.55 -0.21 -6.26
CA ALA A 111 -8.47 0.60 -7.04
C ALA A 111 -9.93 0.11 -6.90
N TRP A 112 -10.18 -1.20 -6.96
CA TRP A 112 -11.53 -1.76 -6.80
C TRP A 112 -12.13 -1.50 -5.42
N ILE A 113 -11.36 -1.72 -4.35
CA ILE A 113 -11.77 -1.41 -2.97
C ILE A 113 -12.07 0.10 -2.84
N THR A 114 -11.20 0.95 -3.38
CA THR A 114 -11.38 2.41 -3.36
C THR A 114 -12.66 2.81 -4.08
N GLN A 115 -12.91 2.28 -5.29
CA GLN A 115 -14.15 2.54 -6.04
C GLN A 115 -15.40 2.09 -5.30
N ALA A 116 -15.34 0.96 -4.59
CA ALA A 116 -16.45 0.46 -3.80
C ALA A 116 -16.72 1.33 -2.55
N ALA A 117 -15.67 1.85 -1.90
CA ALA A 117 -15.78 2.64 -0.67
C ALA A 117 -16.25 4.08 -0.91
N LEU A 118 -15.82 4.71 -2.01
CA LEU A 118 -16.07 6.12 -2.29
C LEU A 118 -17.57 6.52 -2.25
N PRO A 119 -18.52 5.78 -2.87
CA PRO A 119 -19.94 6.15 -2.79
C PRO A 119 -20.49 6.13 -1.36
N ILE A 120 -20.01 5.20 -0.53
CA ILE A 120 -20.41 5.04 0.87
C ILE A 120 -19.89 6.22 1.68
N MET A 121 -18.60 6.49 1.60
CA MET A 121 -17.96 7.60 2.32
C MET A 121 -18.49 8.96 1.88
N ARG A 122 -18.75 9.14 0.57
CA ARG A 122 -19.38 10.36 0.05
C ARG A 122 -20.78 10.58 0.58
N ALA A 123 -21.59 9.52 0.69
CA ALA A 123 -22.92 9.60 1.29
C ALA A 123 -22.85 9.92 2.80
N GLN A 124 -21.81 9.48 3.49
CA GLN A 124 -21.52 9.82 4.89
C GLN A 124 -21.02 11.25 5.07
N GLY A 125 -20.45 11.86 4.03
CA GLY A 125 -19.75 13.15 4.11
C GLY A 125 -18.42 13.08 4.87
N SER A 126 -17.88 11.87 5.06
CA SER A 126 -16.62 11.65 5.78
C SER A 126 -16.03 10.28 5.44
N GLY A 127 -14.72 10.16 5.54
CA GLY A 127 -14.00 8.91 5.37
C GLY A 127 -12.50 9.14 5.26
N HIS A 128 -11.70 8.08 5.41
CA HIS A 128 -10.25 8.13 5.20
C HIS A 128 -9.79 6.91 4.41
N ILE A 129 -9.27 7.10 3.22
CA ILE A 129 -8.68 6.05 2.38
C ILE A 129 -7.16 6.07 2.55
N VAL A 130 -6.62 4.97 3.05
CA VAL A 130 -5.19 4.78 3.28
C VAL A 130 -4.66 3.75 2.29
N GLN A 131 -3.74 4.16 1.44
CA GLN A 131 -3.07 3.31 0.46
C GLN A 131 -1.68 2.92 0.96
N VAL A 132 -1.42 1.63 1.11
CA VAL A 132 -0.08 1.16 1.48
C VAL A 132 0.78 1.07 0.22
N SER A 133 1.51 2.15 -0.01
CA SER A 133 2.52 2.25 -1.05
C SER A 133 3.86 1.69 -0.58
N SER A 134 4.93 2.38 -0.83
CA SER A 134 6.31 2.05 -0.45
C SER A 134 7.23 3.22 -0.77
N LEU A 135 8.40 3.28 -0.15
CA LEU A 135 9.54 4.03 -0.70
C LEU A 135 9.75 3.69 -2.19
N GLY A 136 9.52 2.41 -2.56
CA GLY A 136 9.56 1.93 -3.94
C GLY A 136 8.45 2.45 -4.88
N GLY A 137 7.50 3.24 -4.38
CA GLY A 137 6.50 3.97 -5.17
C GLY A 137 6.96 5.34 -5.64
N ILE A 138 8.05 5.87 -5.07
CA ILE A 138 8.61 7.20 -5.39
C ILE A 138 10.06 7.17 -5.83
N THR A 139 10.77 6.09 -5.55
CA THR A 139 12.11 5.79 -6.09
C THR A 139 12.17 4.35 -6.57
N ALA A 140 13.18 3.96 -7.35
CA ALA A 140 13.26 2.62 -7.91
C ALA A 140 14.66 2.02 -7.72
N PHE A 141 14.68 0.69 -7.52
CA PHE A 141 15.87 -0.10 -7.32
C PHE A 141 15.91 -1.26 -8.33
N PRO A 142 17.10 -1.70 -8.79
CA PRO A 142 17.18 -2.88 -9.64
C PRO A 142 16.58 -4.13 -8.99
N GLY A 143 16.04 -5.02 -9.82
CA GLY A 143 15.47 -6.29 -9.36
C GLY A 143 14.06 -6.25 -8.78
N LEU A 144 13.37 -5.10 -8.85
CA LEU A 144 12.01 -4.89 -8.33
C LEU A 144 11.12 -4.13 -9.32
N SER A 145 11.41 -4.17 -10.62
CA SER A 145 10.74 -3.32 -11.61
C SER A 145 9.22 -3.52 -11.67
N ALA A 146 8.72 -4.77 -11.61
CA ALA A 146 7.28 -5.06 -11.59
C ALA A 146 6.60 -4.47 -10.32
N TYR A 147 7.26 -4.63 -9.16
CA TYR A 147 6.80 -4.07 -7.90
C TYR A 147 6.76 -2.54 -7.94
N HIS A 148 7.85 -1.91 -8.39
CA HIS A 148 7.90 -0.44 -8.53
C HIS A 148 6.82 0.06 -9.47
N ALA A 149 6.64 -0.56 -10.64
CA ALA A 149 5.57 -0.18 -11.57
C ALA A 149 4.20 -0.19 -10.90
N SER A 150 3.90 -1.21 -10.07
CA SER A 150 2.64 -1.31 -9.35
C SER A 150 2.46 -0.23 -8.28
N LYS A 151 3.53 0.11 -7.55
CA LYS A 151 3.48 1.15 -6.52
C LYS A 151 3.47 2.57 -7.10
N TRP A 152 4.19 2.81 -8.21
CA TRP A 152 4.11 4.06 -8.94
C TRP A 152 2.72 4.30 -9.55
N ALA A 153 2.06 3.24 -10.06
CA ALA A 153 0.67 3.33 -10.49
C ALA A 153 -0.26 3.73 -9.34
N LEU A 154 -0.06 3.13 -8.16
CA LEU A 154 -0.84 3.45 -6.95
C LEU A 154 -0.60 4.89 -6.50
N GLU A 155 0.64 5.40 -6.55
CA GLU A 155 0.98 6.79 -6.20
C GLU A 155 0.24 7.79 -7.09
N GLY A 156 0.35 7.63 -8.42
CA GLY A 156 -0.33 8.53 -9.37
C GLY A 156 -1.85 8.49 -9.24
N PHE A 157 -2.43 7.28 -9.12
CA PHE A 157 -3.86 7.09 -8.89
C PHE A 157 -4.32 7.79 -7.62
N THR A 158 -3.59 7.60 -6.52
CA THR A 158 -3.96 8.14 -5.21
C THR A 158 -3.82 9.66 -5.15
N GLN A 159 -2.82 10.23 -5.82
CA GLN A 159 -2.68 11.68 -5.89
C GLN A 159 -3.87 12.33 -6.62
N SER A 160 -4.36 11.72 -7.70
CA SER A 160 -5.58 12.17 -8.39
C SER A 160 -6.82 12.02 -7.50
N LEU A 161 -6.95 10.84 -6.86
CA LEU A 161 -8.03 10.55 -5.93
C LEU A 161 -8.13 11.59 -4.80
N ALA A 162 -7.01 12.02 -4.23
CA ALA A 162 -7.00 13.01 -3.15
C ALA A 162 -7.62 14.34 -3.59
N ALA A 163 -7.33 14.79 -4.80
CA ALA A 163 -7.93 16.00 -5.36
C ALA A 163 -9.43 15.82 -5.65
N GLU A 164 -9.84 14.66 -6.13
CA GLU A 164 -11.24 14.33 -6.44
C GLU A 164 -12.10 14.17 -5.18
N ALA A 165 -11.52 13.62 -4.09
CA ALA A 165 -12.22 13.28 -2.87
C ALA A 165 -12.35 14.44 -1.87
N ALA A 166 -11.48 15.45 -1.96
CA ALA A 166 -11.38 16.56 -1.00
C ALA A 166 -12.71 17.31 -0.77
N GLY A 167 -13.51 17.50 -1.83
CA GLY A 167 -14.81 18.19 -1.75
C GLY A 167 -15.92 17.38 -1.05
N PHE A 168 -15.65 16.13 -0.69
CA PHE A 168 -16.63 15.23 -0.06
C PHE A 168 -16.33 14.92 1.41
N GLY A 169 -15.32 15.57 2.01
CA GLY A 169 -14.88 15.27 3.37
C GLY A 169 -14.19 13.91 3.49
N ILE A 170 -13.57 13.44 2.40
CA ILE A 170 -12.84 12.16 2.37
C ILE A 170 -11.35 12.45 2.30
N ASP A 171 -10.64 12.04 3.35
CA ASP A 171 -9.20 12.12 3.43
C ASP A 171 -8.54 10.97 2.66
N VAL A 172 -7.34 11.22 2.16
CA VAL A 172 -6.56 10.22 1.42
C VAL A 172 -5.10 10.31 1.85
N THR A 173 -4.52 9.17 2.25
CA THR A 173 -3.12 9.08 2.65
C THR A 173 -2.42 7.92 1.97
N LEU A 174 -1.23 8.18 1.44
CA LEU A 174 -0.24 7.18 1.02
C LEU A 174 0.71 6.92 2.18
N ILE A 175 0.82 5.66 2.61
CA ILE A 175 1.86 5.23 3.53
C ILE A 175 2.98 4.62 2.70
N GLU A 176 4.18 5.13 2.89
CA GLU A 176 5.39 4.82 2.10
C GLU A 176 6.45 4.16 3.00
N PRO A 177 6.31 2.87 3.36
CA PRO A 177 7.27 2.19 4.21
C PRO A 177 8.62 1.99 3.54
N GLY A 178 9.69 2.05 4.34
CA GLY A 178 10.99 1.46 4.02
C GLY A 178 11.00 -0.05 4.26
N GLY A 179 12.17 -0.60 4.59
CA GLY A 179 12.30 -2.03 4.92
C GLY A 179 11.74 -2.35 6.30
N TYR A 180 10.89 -3.38 6.40
CA TYR A 180 10.32 -3.92 7.63
C TYR A 180 10.39 -5.44 7.67
N THR A 181 10.48 -6.04 8.87
CA THR A 181 10.43 -7.50 9.08
C THR A 181 9.01 -8.01 8.90
N THR A 182 8.57 -8.07 7.65
CA THR A 182 7.29 -8.67 7.24
C THR A 182 7.56 -9.86 6.33
N ASP A 183 6.53 -10.66 6.04
CA ASP A 183 6.62 -11.74 5.06
C ASP A 183 6.88 -11.27 3.62
N TRP A 184 7.00 -9.96 3.41
CA TRP A 184 7.18 -9.38 2.08
C TRP A 184 8.47 -9.83 1.38
N ILE A 185 9.57 -10.03 2.14
CA ILE A 185 10.82 -10.62 1.62
C ILE A 185 10.80 -12.15 1.74
N GLY A 186 9.95 -12.70 2.60
CA GLY A 186 9.84 -14.12 2.96
C GLY A 186 8.89 -14.91 2.06
N PRO A 187 8.01 -15.73 2.65
CA PRO A 187 7.13 -16.67 1.91
C PRO A 187 6.14 -16.00 0.96
N SER A 188 5.85 -14.71 1.11
CA SER A 188 4.97 -13.96 0.19
C SER A 188 5.67 -13.47 -1.06
N ALA A 189 7.00 -13.43 -1.08
CA ALA A 189 7.76 -12.92 -2.20
C ALA A 189 7.71 -13.90 -3.38
N HIS A 190 7.44 -13.36 -4.57
CA HIS A 190 7.66 -14.08 -5.81
C HIS A 190 9.06 -13.78 -6.33
N ARG A 191 9.68 -14.75 -6.99
CA ARG A 191 11.03 -14.60 -7.52
C ARG A 191 11.13 -15.25 -8.90
N SER A 192 11.63 -14.49 -9.85
CA SER A 192 11.98 -15.03 -11.18
C SER A 192 13.25 -15.90 -11.11
N PRO A 193 13.42 -16.85 -12.01
CA PRO A 193 14.69 -17.54 -12.19
C PRO A 193 15.82 -16.56 -12.45
N HIS A 194 17.01 -16.82 -11.89
CA HIS A 194 18.14 -15.91 -12.02
C HIS A 194 18.91 -16.11 -13.32
N ASP A 195 19.09 -15.06 -14.08
CA ASP A 195 20.06 -15.03 -15.16
C ASP A 195 21.49 -14.77 -14.61
N PRO A 196 22.48 -15.60 -14.96
CA PRO A 196 23.87 -15.41 -14.53
C PRO A 196 24.48 -14.05 -14.95
N ALA A 197 23.99 -13.41 -16.00
CA ALA A 197 24.45 -12.10 -16.45
C ALA A 197 24.30 -11.02 -15.35
N TYR A 198 23.34 -11.18 -14.44
CA TYR A 198 23.09 -10.26 -13.33
C TYR A 198 23.73 -10.65 -11.99
N ALA A 199 24.58 -11.68 -11.94
CA ALA A 199 25.16 -12.18 -10.70
C ALA A 199 25.92 -11.06 -9.92
N GLY A 200 26.77 -10.30 -10.59
CA GLY A 200 27.54 -9.20 -9.98
C GLY A 200 26.67 -8.06 -9.47
N LEU A 201 25.58 -7.71 -10.18
CA LEU A 201 24.62 -6.72 -9.73
C LEU A 201 23.89 -7.19 -8.47
N ARG A 202 23.44 -8.44 -8.43
CA ARG A 202 22.79 -9.03 -7.24
C ARG A 202 23.69 -9.04 -6.02
N GLU A 203 24.98 -9.35 -6.20
CA GLU A 203 25.95 -9.29 -5.11
C GLU A 203 26.07 -7.86 -4.53
N THR A 204 26.10 -6.86 -5.41
CA THR A 204 26.15 -5.45 -5.01
C THR A 204 24.87 -5.05 -4.24
N LEU A 205 23.71 -5.43 -4.74
CA LEU A 205 22.41 -5.14 -4.09
C LEU A 205 22.28 -5.80 -2.73
N SER A 206 22.75 -7.05 -2.58
CA SER A 206 22.69 -7.77 -1.29
C SER A 206 23.48 -7.08 -0.20
N ARG A 207 24.59 -6.43 -0.55
CA ARG A 207 25.40 -5.63 0.38
C ARG A 207 24.74 -4.31 0.75
N ALA A 208 24.05 -3.67 -0.23
CA ALA A 208 23.38 -2.39 -0.01
C ALA A 208 22.12 -2.50 0.88
N TRP A 209 21.48 -3.68 0.91
CA TRP A 209 20.24 -3.93 1.68
C TRP A 209 20.51 -4.47 3.09
N ALA A 210 21.72 -4.28 3.60
CA ALA A 210 22.14 -4.75 4.93
C ALA A 210 21.56 -3.95 6.11
N ASP A 211 20.78 -2.89 5.86
CA ASP A 211 20.15 -2.10 6.92
C ASP A 211 19.13 -2.94 7.70
N ARG A 212 19.15 -2.74 9.02
CA ARG A 212 18.26 -3.47 9.93
C ARG A 212 16.81 -3.07 9.67
N PRO A 213 15.94 -4.00 9.23
CA PRO A 213 14.55 -3.67 8.95
C PRO A 213 13.81 -3.28 10.24
N GLY A 214 12.77 -2.42 10.08
CA GLY A 214 11.90 -2.01 11.16
C GLY A 214 10.99 -3.15 11.66
N ASP A 215 10.46 -3.00 12.87
CA ASP A 215 9.43 -3.88 13.43
C ASP A 215 8.04 -3.38 12.99
N PRO A 216 7.21 -4.20 12.32
CA PRO A 216 5.84 -3.83 11.97
C PRO A 216 4.98 -3.42 13.17
N ALA A 217 5.19 -4.01 14.35
CA ALA A 217 4.45 -3.66 15.55
C ALA A 217 4.69 -2.21 15.99
N ALA A 218 5.87 -1.65 15.73
CA ALA A 218 6.17 -0.25 16.03
C ALA A 218 5.31 0.74 15.21
N THR A 219 4.64 0.29 14.14
CA THR A 219 3.78 1.15 13.30
C THR A 219 2.35 1.31 13.84
N ARG A 220 1.97 0.59 14.90
CA ARG A 220 0.61 0.63 15.49
C ARG A 220 0.19 2.05 15.89
N GLN A 221 1.04 2.75 16.62
CA GLN A 221 0.74 4.11 17.04
C GLN A 221 0.77 5.11 15.86
N ALA A 222 1.62 4.86 14.88
CA ALA A 222 1.71 5.72 13.70
C ALA A 222 0.41 5.69 12.87
N ILE A 223 -0.14 4.49 12.61
CA ILE A 223 -1.40 4.40 11.84
C ILE A 223 -2.57 5.05 12.59
N LEU A 224 -2.65 4.88 13.91
CA LEU A 224 -3.69 5.52 14.71
C LEU A 224 -3.55 7.05 14.67
N ALA A 225 -2.33 7.57 14.80
CA ALA A 225 -2.05 9.00 14.73
C ALA A 225 -2.39 9.60 13.35
N ILE A 226 -2.09 8.88 12.26
CA ILE A 226 -2.44 9.30 10.89
C ILE A 226 -3.95 9.38 10.72
N VAL A 227 -4.68 8.35 11.17
CA VAL A 227 -6.14 8.27 11.02
C VAL A 227 -6.87 9.27 11.92
N ASP A 228 -6.24 9.70 13.01
CA ASP A 228 -6.85 10.66 13.96
C ASP A 228 -6.37 12.11 13.73
N ALA A 229 -5.46 12.35 12.78
CA ALA A 229 -5.04 13.69 12.44
C ALA A 229 -6.22 14.53 11.91
N ALA A 230 -6.32 15.77 12.34
CA ALA A 230 -7.36 16.69 11.87
C ALA A 230 -7.19 17.03 10.39
N GLU A 231 -5.94 17.08 9.92
CA GLU A 231 -5.54 17.26 8.53
C GLU A 231 -4.49 16.19 8.19
N PRO A 232 -4.91 14.98 7.82
CA PRO A 232 -3.96 13.92 7.52
C PRO A 232 -3.17 14.24 6.24
N PRO A 233 -1.84 14.02 6.25
CA PRO A 233 -1.02 14.32 5.09
C PRO A 233 -1.29 13.33 3.95
N LEU A 234 -1.13 13.79 2.71
CA LEU A 234 -1.25 12.90 1.54
C LEU A 234 -0.18 11.80 1.53
N ARG A 235 1.04 12.07 2.04
CA ARG A 235 2.16 11.11 2.07
C ARG A 235 2.85 11.06 3.41
N VAL A 236 3.14 9.84 3.87
CA VAL A 236 3.86 9.60 5.12
C VAL A 236 4.85 8.46 4.94
N PHE A 237 6.12 8.75 5.17
CA PHE A 237 7.13 7.70 5.29
C PHE A 237 7.00 6.94 6.62
N LEU A 238 7.18 5.64 6.56
CA LEU A 238 7.45 4.83 7.75
C LEU A 238 8.86 4.24 7.66
N GLY A 239 9.65 4.45 8.71
CA GLY A 239 11.03 3.99 8.80
C GLY A 239 12.04 5.13 8.91
N ARG A 240 13.31 4.79 9.14
CA ARG A 240 14.38 5.78 9.37
C ARG A 240 15.01 6.30 8.08
N SER A 241 15.17 5.44 7.08
CA SER A 241 15.91 5.74 5.84
C SER A 241 15.07 6.32 4.68
N PRO A 242 13.73 6.14 4.60
CA PRO A 242 12.99 6.55 3.41
C PRO A 242 13.14 8.01 3.02
N LEU A 243 13.09 8.92 4.00
CA LEU A 243 13.20 10.36 3.74
C LEU A 243 14.54 10.71 3.08
N ASP A 244 15.65 10.18 3.60
CA ASP A 244 16.98 10.48 3.06
C ASP A 244 17.17 9.91 1.65
N VAL A 245 16.65 8.70 1.40
CA VAL A 245 16.69 8.06 0.07
C VAL A 245 15.87 8.85 -0.94
N ALA A 246 14.62 9.17 -0.60
CA ALA A 246 13.74 9.96 -1.45
C ALA A 246 14.32 11.34 -1.74
N THR A 247 14.85 12.03 -0.72
CA THR A 247 15.45 13.37 -0.88
C THR A 247 16.58 13.35 -1.90
N ARG A 248 17.51 12.39 -1.81
CA ARG A 248 18.62 12.28 -2.77
C ARG A 248 18.13 12.00 -4.19
N ASP A 249 17.16 11.10 -4.36
CA ASP A 249 16.62 10.77 -5.68
C ASP A 249 15.92 11.98 -6.32
N TYR A 250 15.07 12.67 -5.56
CA TYR A 250 14.35 13.86 -6.07
C TYR A 250 15.30 15.02 -6.37
N GLN A 251 16.34 15.24 -5.56
CA GLN A 251 17.36 16.25 -5.87
C GLN A 251 18.08 15.94 -7.18
N SER A 252 18.44 14.66 -7.43
CA SER A 252 19.06 14.23 -8.67
C SER A 252 18.14 14.43 -9.90
N ARG A 253 16.86 14.11 -9.74
CA ARG A 253 15.85 14.33 -10.81
C ARG A 253 15.66 15.81 -11.11
N LEU A 254 15.55 16.64 -10.07
CA LEU A 254 15.40 18.09 -10.22
C LEU A 254 16.62 18.70 -10.94
N ALA A 255 17.83 18.28 -10.59
CA ALA A 255 19.04 18.71 -11.28
C ALA A 255 18.98 18.36 -12.78
N THR A 256 18.67 17.10 -13.11
CA THR A 256 18.52 16.67 -14.51
C THR A 256 17.46 17.46 -15.25
N TRP A 257 16.29 17.70 -14.65
CA TRP A 257 15.22 18.47 -15.31
C TRP A 257 15.61 19.92 -15.54
N ASN A 258 16.32 20.55 -14.61
CA ASN A 258 16.84 21.90 -14.76
C ASN A 258 17.89 21.97 -15.88
N ASP A 259 18.82 21.00 -15.96
CA ASP A 259 19.84 20.95 -16.99
C ASP A 259 19.23 20.81 -18.40
N TRP A 260 18.11 20.08 -18.52
CA TRP A 260 17.43 19.85 -19.80
C TRP A 260 16.29 20.84 -20.09
N GLN A 261 16.00 21.78 -19.18
CA GLN A 261 14.94 22.77 -19.34
C GLN A 261 15.08 23.63 -20.62
N PRO A 262 16.30 24.06 -21.06
CA PRO A 262 16.42 24.82 -22.31
C PRO A 262 15.95 24.04 -23.55
N LEU A 263 16.25 22.72 -23.62
CA LEU A 263 15.75 21.85 -24.67
C LEU A 263 14.23 21.69 -24.60
N SER A 264 13.69 21.47 -23.40
CA SER A 264 12.25 21.33 -23.18
C SER A 264 11.50 22.60 -23.62
N ALA A 265 12.00 23.78 -23.28
CA ALA A 265 11.42 25.05 -23.69
C ALA A 265 11.46 25.23 -25.23
N ALA A 266 12.60 24.92 -25.85
CA ALA A 266 12.74 24.99 -27.30
C ALA A 266 11.79 24.03 -28.06
N ALA A 267 11.49 22.88 -27.46
CA ALA A 267 10.55 21.89 -28.03
C ALA A 267 9.07 22.35 -28.00
N HIS A 268 8.75 23.41 -27.28
CA HIS A 268 7.39 23.98 -27.28
C HIS A 268 7.09 24.76 -28.58
N GLY A 269 8.12 25.21 -29.29
CA GLY A 269 8.01 26.05 -30.48
C GLY A 269 7.76 27.54 -30.12
N PRO A 270 7.70 28.41 -31.11
CA PRO A 270 7.41 29.82 -30.90
C PRO A 270 5.98 30.08 -30.49
#